data_69c4c475eaad473a5e48505867ce15dc
#
_entry.id   69c4c475eaad473a5e48505867ce15dc
#
_cell.length_a   1.000
_cell.length_b   1.000
_cell.length_c   1.000
_cell.angle_alpha   90.00
_cell.angle_beta   90.00
_cell.angle_gamma   90.00
#
_symmetry.space_group_name_H-M   'P 1'
#
loop_
_entity.id
_entity.type
_entity.pdbx_description
1 polymer ?
#
loop_
_entity_poly.entity_id
_entity_poly.type
_entity_poly.pdbx_seq_one_letter_code
_entity_poly.pdbx_strand_id
1 'polypeptide(L)'
;MSKKQILLINDIAGYGKVATAAMLPILSYFGHPTYNLPTALVSNTLDYGKFNIMDTTSYIRGVFPVWKELGFTFDAIATGFIVSEEQAAIVSRYCLEQAATGTTIFVDPIMGDEGKLYNGVTPAAIKSMREMLSVAHLCYPNYTEACYLTDSTYNQQGVSREEAYHLLDLLRQIGAKSVLITSIPVDGKPSVVGYNHITNEYFIRCYEEIPVHFPGTGDIFSAILIGHLLNEESLIDATQKAMDGVYELIFRNKDNEDKNRGIPLEQYLSIL
;
A
#
# COMPACT_ATOMS: atom_id res chain seq x y z
N MET A 1 24.94 0.85 5.21
CA MET A 1 23.68 1.05 5.96
C MET A 1 23.24 -0.28 6.56
N SER A 2 22.69 -0.28 7.76
CA SER A 2 22.14 -1.48 8.39
C SER A 2 20.90 -1.91 7.61
N LYS A 3 20.81 -3.20 7.25
CA LYS A 3 19.64 -3.77 6.57
C LYS A 3 18.45 -3.77 7.53
N LYS A 4 17.32 -3.19 7.14
CA LYS A 4 16.11 -3.12 7.93
C LYS A 4 15.23 -4.34 7.67
N GLN A 5 14.78 -5.00 8.74
CA GLN A 5 13.87 -6.15 8.66
C GLN A 5 12.44 -5.64 8.48
N ILE A 6 11.76 -6.12 7.44
CA ILE A 6 10.37 -5.73 7.15
C ILE A 6 9.45 -6.95 7.20
N LEU A 7 8.29 -6.78 7.86
CA LEU A 7 7.18 -7.71 7.83
C LEU A 7 6.10 -7.21 6.84
N LEU A 8 5.76 -8.04 5.85
CA LEU A 8 4.61 -7.83 4.99
C LEU A 8 3.39 -8.57 5.58
N ILE A 9 2.33 -7.83 5.89
CA ILE A 9 1.01 -8.36 6.28
C ILE A 9 0.07 -8.07 5.11
N ASN A 10 0.04 -8.96 4.14
CA ASN A 10 -0.71 -8.79 2.88
C ASN A 10 -1.12 -10.15 2.33
N ASP A 11 -2.03 -10.21 1.37
CA ASP A 11 -2.38 -11.48 0.72
C ASP A 11 -1.26 -12.03 -0.15
N ILE A 12 -1.37 -13.30 -0.51
CA ILE A 12 -0.48 -13.98 -1.44
C ILE A 12 -1.29 -14.50 -2.62
N ALA A 13 -1.02 -13.95 -3.81
CA ALA A 13 -1.55 -14.49 -5.05
C ALA A 13 -0.71 -15.68 -5.55
N GLY A 14 -1.37 -16.79 -5.82
CA GLY A 14 -0.72 -17.99 -6.36
C GLY A 14 -0.28 -17.80 -7.81
N TYR A 15 -1.09 -17.11 -8.62
CA TYR A 15 -0.76 -16.75 -10.00
C TYR A 15 -0.99 -15.27 -10.25
N GLY A 16 0.11 -14.55 -10.52
CA GLY A 16 0.13 -13.11 -10.80
C GLY A 16 1.05 -12.33 -9.86
N LYS A 17 1.33 -11.09 -10.25
CA LYS A 17 2.26 -10.17 -9.57
C LYS A 17 1.49 -9.04 -8.90
N VAL A 18 0.82 -9.37 -7.81
CA VAL A 18 0.08 -8.45 -6.94
C VAL A 18 0.42 -8.76 -5.48
N ALA A 19 0.11 -7.85 -4.58
CA ALA A 19 0.28 -8.02 -3.14
C ALA A 19 1.71 -8.48 -2.77
N THR A 20 1.84 -9.47 -1.88
CA THR A 20 3.15 -10.01 -1.47
C THR A 20 3.99 -10.50 -2.65
N ALA A 21 3.37 -11.07 -3.69
CA ALA A 21 4.08 -11.58 -4.87
C ALA A 21 4.73 -10.45 -5.71
N ALA A 22 4.23 -9.22 -5.63
CA ALA A 22 4.85 -8.04 -6.21
C ALA A 22 5.86 -7.38 -5.25
N MET A 23 5.51 -7.22 -3.98
CA MET A 23 6.31 -6.48 -3.03
C MET A 23 7.61 -7.19 -2.63
N LEU A 24 7.55 -8.51 -2.41
CA LEU A 24 8.68 -9.31 -1.92
C LEU A 24 9.94 -9.22 -2.80
N PRO A 25 9.87 -9.42 -4.15
CA PRO A 25 11.05 -9.33 -4.99
C PRO A 25 11.68 -7.93 -4.98
N ILE A 26 10.88 -6.87 -4.94
CA ILE A 26 11.34 -5.48 -4.93
C ILE A 26 12.10 -5.19 -3.63
N LEU A 27 11.48 -5.46 -2.47
CA LEU A 27 12.10 -5.21 -1.17
C LEU A 27 13.36 -6.04 -0.95
N SER A 28 13.35 -7.30 -1.43
CA SER A 28 14.55 -8.16 -1.42
C SER A 28 15.66 -7.60 -2.31
N TYR A 29 15.32 -7.02 -3.47
CA TYR A 29 16.29 -6.36 -4.36
C TYR A 29 16.91 -5.14 -3.70
N PHE A 30 16.14 -4.33 -2.95
CA PHE A 30 16.67 -3.25 -2.10
C PHE A 30 17.55 -3.77 -0.95
N GLY A 31 17.57 -5.09 -0.75
CA GLY A 31 18.41 -5.77 0.23
C GLY A 31 17.83 -5.82 1.63
N HIS A 32 16.55 -5.57 1.81
CA HIS A 32 15.86 -5.69 3.10
C HIS A 32 15.41 -7.14 3.34
N PRO A 33 15.79 -7.77 4.48
CA PRO A 33 15.20 -9.04 4.89
C PRO A 33 13.69 -8.89 5.04
N THR A 34 12.93 -9.65 4.23
CA THR A 34 11.48 -9.53 4.14
C THR A 34 10.82 -10.80 4.68
N TYR A 35 9.91 -10.63 5.64
CA TYR A 35 9.12 -11.67 6.27
C TYR A 35 7.66 -11.49 5.88
N ASN A 36 6.88 -12.58 5.87
CA ASN A 36 5.53 -12.56 5.35
C ASN A 36 4.53 -13.14 6.34
N LEU A 37 3.41 -12.45 6.50
CA LEU A 37 2.23 -12.94 7.20
C LEU A 37 1.03 -12.80 6.25
N PRO A 38 0.61 -13.90 5.59
CA PRO A 38 -0.48 -13.82 4.63
C PRO A 38 -1.81 -13.55 5.32
N THR A 39 -2.56 -12.55 4.81
CA THR A 39 -3.93 -12.21 5.23
C THR A 39 -4.95 -13.07 4.50
N ALA A 40 -4.63 -13.49 3.29
CA ALA A 40 -5.37 -14.45 2.49
C ALA A 40 -4.42 -15.22 1.58
N LEU A 41 -4.83 -16.43 1.19
CA LEU A 41 -4.26 -17.12 0.03
C LEU A 41 -5.26 -16.98 -1.12
N VAL A 42 -4.83 -16.36 -2.20
CA VAL A 42 -5.66 -16.08 -3.38
C VAL A 42 -5.10 -16.88 -4.56
N SER A 43 -5.95 -17.63 -5.27
CA SER A 43 -5.49 -18.51 -6.35
C SER A 43 -4.78 -17.76 -7.48
N ASN A 44 -5.24 -16.57 -7.81
CA ASN A 44 -4.74 -15.71 -8.90
C ASN A 44 -5.21 -14.28 -8.75
N THR A 45 -4.71 -13.36 -9.56
CA THR A 45 -5.20 -11.98 -9.59
C THR A 45 -6.70 -11.94 -9.85
N LEU A 46 -7.41 -11.04 -9.18
CA LEU A 46 -8.88 -10.92 -9.27
C LEU A 46 -9.35 -10.50 -10.66
N ASP A 47 -8.49 -9.86 -11.46
CA ASP A 47 -8.75 -9.36 -12.80
C ASP A 47 -9.09 -10.46 -13.83
N TYR A 48 -8.77 -11.72 -13.53
CA TYR A 48 -9.25 -12.85 -14.33
C TYR A 48 -10.75 -13.14 -14.14
N GLY A 49 -11.42 -12.48 -13.17
CA GLY A 49 -12.85 -12.62 -12.91
C GLY A 49 -13.27 -13.93 -12.24
N LYS A 50 -12.36 -14.89 -12.11
CA LYS A 50 -12.56 -16.15 -11.36
C LYS A 50 -11.37 -16.39 -10.45
N PHE A 51 -11.62 -16.65 -9.19
CA PHE A 51 -10.60 -16.88 -8.19
C PHE A 51 -11.15 -17.73 -7.05
N ASN A 52 -10.24 -18.29 -6.26
CA ASN A 52 -10.53 -18.87 -4.95
C ASN A 52 -9.74 -18.10 -3.90
N ILE A 53 -10.33 -17.84 -2.75
CA ILE A 53 -9.71 -17.13 -1.64
C ILE A 53 -9.88 -17.92 -0.35
N MET A 54 -8.80 -18.03 0.41
CA MET A 54 -8.80 -18.61 1.76
C MET A 54 -8.40 -17.54 2.76
N ASP A 55 -9.30 -17.19 3.67
CA ASP A 55 -9.06 -16.34 4.84
C ASP A 55 -8.08 -17.02 5.79
N THR A 56 -7.06 -16.33 6.24
CA THR A 56 -6.04 -16.83 7.17
C THR A 56 -6.15 -16.24 8.58
N THR A 57 -7.26 -15.61 8.94
CA THR A 57 -7.45 -14.94 10.25
C THR A 57 -7.14 -15.86 11.42
N SER A 58 -7.59 -17.13 11.36
CA SER A 58 -7.31 -18.12 12.41
C SER A 58 -5.81 -18.44 12.56
N TYR A 59 -5.09 -18.48 11.42
CA TYR A 59 -3.64 -18.67 11.40
C TYR A 59 -2.93 -17.46 12.02
N ILE A 60 -3.28 -16.24 11.61
CA ILE A 60 -2.70 -14.98 12.15
C ILE A 60 -2.86 -14.91 13.66
N ARG A 61 -4.03 -15.29 14.19
CA ARG A 61 -4.30 -15.32 15.63
C ARG A 61 -3.32 -16.23 16.38
N GLY A 62 -2.90 -17.34 15.76
CA GLY A 62 -1.92 -18.26 16.34
C GLY A 62 -0.46 -17.80 16.18
N VAL A 63 -0.16 -17.01 15.16
CA VAL A 63 1.22 -16.59 14.82
C VAL A 63 1.76 -15.57 15.82
N PHE A 64 1.03 -14.51 16.13
CA PHE A 64 1.54 -13.41 16.96
C PHE A 64 1.97 -13.84 18.37
N PRO A 65 1.24 -14.73 19.11
CA PRO A 65 1.72 -15.25 20.37
C PRO A 65 3.05 -16.00 20.24
N VAL A 66 3.20 -16.83 19.22
CA VAL A 66 4.45 -17.57 18.95
C VAL A 66 5.61 -16.62 18.66
N TRP A 67 5.39 -15.62 17.83
CA TRP A 67 6.44 -14.64 17.51
C TRP A 67 6.85 -13.81 18.72
N LYS A 68 5.89 -13.47 19.59
CA LYS A 68 6.15 -12.78 20.84
C LYS A 68 6.98 -13.64 21.81
N GLU A 69 6.66 -14.92 21.93
CA GLU A 69 7.41 -15.87 22.74
C GLU A 69 8.83 -16.08 22.24
N LEU A 70 9.02 -16.13 20.90
CA LEU A 70 10.33 -16.26 20.26
C LEU A 70 11.12 -14.94 20.21
N GLY A 71 10.52 -13.82 20.58
CA GLY A 71 11.16 -12.51 20.61
C GLY A 71 11.45 -11.93 19.22
N PHE A 72 10.65 -12.27 18.19
CA PHE A 72 10.82 -11.70 16.84
C PHE A 72 10.44 -10.23 16.82
N THR A 73 11.31 -9.43 16.18
CA THR A 73 11.15 -7.98 16.03
C THR A 73 11.36 -7.57 14.58
N PHE A 74 10.75 -6.44 14.20
CA PHE A 74 10.84 -5.88 12.85
C PHE A 74 11.14 -4.39 12.94
N ASP A 75 11.95 -3.87 12.01
CA ASP A 75 12.17 -2.43 11.88
C ASP A 75 10.97 -1.74 11.24
N ALA A 76 10.26 -2.47 10.38
CA ALA A 76 9.07 -1.98 9.69
C ALA A 76 8.02 -3.06 9.51
N ILE A 77 6.75 -2.64 9.45
CA ILE A 77 5.61 -3.47 9.05
C ILE A 77 4.88 -2.73 7.94
N ALA A 78 4.59 -3.44 6.84
CA ALA A 78 3.73 -2.95 5.77
C ALA A 78 2.47 -3.81 5.71
N THR A 79 1.31 -3.16 5.78
CA THR A 79 0.01 -3.84 5.66
C THR A 79 -0.63 -3.49 4.33
N GLY A 80 -1.33 -4.47 3.73
CA GLY A 80 -2.12 -4.31 2.53
C GLY A 80 -3.53 -4.85 2.73
N PHE A 81 -3.97 -5.77 1.86
CA PHE A 81 -5.32 -6.31 1.89
C PHE A 81 -5.67 -7.02 3.21
N ILE A 82 -6.77 -6.61 3.83
CA ILE A 82 -7.32 -7.18 5.07
C ILE A 82 -8.73 -7.71 4.78
N VAL A 83 -8.97 -8.98 5.08
CA VAL A 83 -10.20 -9.68 4.64
C VAL A 83 -11.41 -9.48 5.55
N SER A 84 -11.22 -9.07 6.81
CA SER A 84 -12.33 -8.99 7.80
C SER A 84 -12.06 -7.98 8.91
N GLU A 85 -13.12 -7.53 9.59
CA GLU A 85 -13.01 -6.68 10.77
C GLU A 85 -12.21 -7.35 11.89
N GLU A 86 -12.40 -8.66 12.08
CA GLU A 86 -11.65 -9.43 13.07
C GLU A 86 -10.14 -9.38 12.75
N GLN A 87 -9.77 -9.60 11.49
CA GLN A 87 -8.39 -9.57 11.07
C GLN A 87 -7.79 -8.17 11.25
N ALA A 88 -8.52 -7.11 10.88
CA ALA A 88 -8.12 -5.73 11.10
C ALA A 88 -7.85 -5.44 12.59
N ALA A 89 -8.74 -5.86 13.48
CA ALA A 89 -8.57 -5.65 14.91
C ALA A 89 -7.35 -6.40 15.49
N ILE A 90 -7.06 -7.59 14.99
CA ILE A 90 -5.88 -8.38 15.42
C ILE A 90 -4.60 -7.72 14.91
N VAL A 91 -4.57 -7.35 13.63
CA VAL A 91 -3.39 -6.76 12.98
C VAL A 91 -3.10 -5.36 13.52
N SER A 92 -4.12 -4.49 13.66
CA SER A 92 -3.93 -3.13 14.20
C SER A 92 -3.39 -3.17 15.62
N ARG A 93 -3.87 -4.09 16.47
CA ARG A 93 -3.34 -4.28 17.83
C ARG A 93 -1.86 -4.67 17.79
N TYR A 94 -1.50 -5.63 16.95
CA TYR A 94 -0.12 -6.05 16.80
C TYR A 94 0.76 -4.89 16.29
N CYS A 95 0.31 -4.14 15.29
CA CYS A 95 1.01 -2.96 14.79
C CYS A 95 1.20 -1.90 15.88
N LEU A 96 0.18 -1.66 16.73
CA LEU A 96 0.28 -0.73 17.85
C LEU A 96 1.34 -1.18 18.88
N GLU A 97 1.35 -2.47 19.24
CA GLU A 97 2.35 -3.05 20.15
C GLU A 97 3.78 -2.90 19.56
N GLN A 98 3.96 -3.17 18.27
CA GLN A 98 5.24 -3.05 17.58
C GLN A 98 5.68 -1.57 17.43
N ALA A 99 4.75 -0.66 17.12
CA ALA A 99 5.04 0.78 17.04
C ALA A 99 5.55 1.34 18.38
N ALA A 100 5.04 0.85 19.50
CA ALA A 100 5.49 1.24 20.84
C ALA A 100 6.95 0.83 21.11
N THR A 101 7.51 -0.12 20.38
CA THR A 101 8.91 -0.55 20.46
C THR A 101 9.80 0.04 19.37
N GLY A 102 9.26 0.95 18.53
CA GLY A 102 10.02 1.69 17.51
C GLY A 102 9.85 1.16 16.09
N THR A 103 9.00 0.17 15.85
CA THR A 103 8.70 -0.32 14.49
C THR A 103 7.93 0.72 13.69
N THR A 104 8.35 1.00 12.47
CA THR A 104 7.64 1.89 11.54
C THR A 104 6.47 1.15 10.88
N ILE A 105 5.27 1.71 10.90
CA ILE A 105 4.05 1.11 10.34
C ILE A 105 3.66 1.83 9.05
N PHE A 106 3.62 1.08 7.95
CA PHE A 106 3.15 1.50 6.63
C PHE A 106 1.79 0.86 6.37
N VAL A 107 0.80 1.64 5.96
CA VAL A 107 -0.57 1.16 5.73
C VAL A 107 -1.03 1.51 4.32
N ASP A 108 -1.32 0.47 3.54
CA ASP A 108 -2.05 0.57 2.28
C ASP A 108 -3.49 0.12 2.56
N PRO A 109 -4.47 1.03 2.56
CA PRO A 109 -5.85 0.70 2.93
C PRO A 109 -6.65 0.16 1.75
N ILE A 110 -6.20 -0.91 1.14
CA ILE A 110 -6.74 -1.49 -0.08
C ILE A 110 -8.24 -1.77 0.04
N MET A 111 -9.07 -1.00 -0.68
CA MET A 111 -10.54 -1.14 -0.66
C MET A 111 -11.21 -0.93 -2.01
N GLY A 112 -10.66 -0.15 -2.90
CA GLY A 112 -11.34 0.23 -4.14
C GLY A 112 -10.51 1.13 -5.04
N ASP A 113 -11.03 1.38 -6.24
CA ASP A 113 -10.44 2.29 -7.22
C ASP A 113 -11.52 2.86 -8.13
N GLU A 114 -11.20 3.92 -8.92
CA GLU A 114 -12.10 4.58 -9.88
C GLU A 114 -13.47 4.97 -9.27
N GLY A 115 -13.48 5.42 -8.02
CA GLY A 115 -14.68 5.85 -7.29
C GLY A 115 -15.54 4.71 -6.74
N LYS A 116 -15.09 3.44 -6.79
CA LYS A 116 -15.87 2.27 -6.38
C LYS A 116 -15.07 1.35 -5.48
N LEU A 117 -15.75 0.72 -4.53
CA LEU A 117 -15.16 -0.39 -3.77
C LEU A 117 -14.98 -1.62 -4.66
N TYR A 118 -13.92 -2.39 -4.42
CA TYR A 118 -13.70 -3.66 -5.10
C TYR A 118 -14.80 -4.68 -4.78
N ASN A 119 -15.03 -5.63 -5.69
CA ASN A 119 -15.99 -6.69 -5.50
C ASN A 119 -15.73 -7.47 -4.20
N GLY A 120 -16.76 -7.56 -3.36
CA GLY A 120 -16.67 -8.24 -2.06
C GLY A 120 -16.22 -7.34 -0.89
N VAL A 121 -15.75 -6.12 -1.14
CA VAL A 121 -15.47 -5.14 -0.09
C VAL A 121 -16.78 -4.50 0.37
N THR A 122 -17.02 -4.51 1.68
CA THR A 122 -18.23 -3.97 2.29
C THR A 122 -17.97 -2.63 2.98
N PRO A 123 -19.00 -1.83 3.28
CA PRO A 123 -18.83 -0.62 4.10
C PRO A 123 -18.17 -0.87 5.48
N ALA A 124 -18.28 -2.08 6.02
CA ALA A 124 -17.58 -2.47 7.24
C ALA A 124 -16.06 -2.44 7.09
N ALA A 125 -15.54 -2.73 5.89
CA ALA A 125 -14.11 -2.65 5.60
C ALA A 125 -13.58 -1.22 5.77
N ILE A 126 -14.37 -0.18 5.45
CA ILE A 126 -13.97 1.23 5.64
C ILE A 126 -13.65 1.50 7.11
N LYS A 127 -14.48 1.01 8.03
CA LYS A 127 -14.23 1.13 9.47
C LYS A 127 -12.93 0.43 9.86
N SER A 128 -12.72 -0.78 9.38
CA SER A 128 -11.50 -1.55 9.63
C SER A 128 -10.25 -0.83 9.12
N MET A 129 -10.32 -0.22 7.94
CA MET A 129 -9.21 0.55 7.39
C MET A 129 -8.95 1.84 8.18
N ARG A 130 -9.99 2.52 8.70
CA ARG A 130 -9.81 3.64 9.63
C ARG A 130 -9.08 3.22 10.91
N GLU A 131 -9.39 2.03 11.45
CA GLU A 131 -8.66 1.46 12.58
C GLU A 131 -7.18 1.21 12.23
N MET A 132 -6.89 0.70 11.03
CA MET A 132 -5.52 0.52 10.54
C MET A 132 -4.78 1.86 10.37
N LEU A 133 -5.44 2.90 9.84
CA LEU A 133 -4.84 4.23 9.71
C LEU A 133 -4.44 4.83 11.06
N SER A 134 -5.17 4.55 12.13
CA SER A 134 -4.90 5.11 13.45
C SER A 134 -3.52 4.72 14.02
N VAL A 135 -2.91 3.67 13.49
CA VAL A 135 -1.57 3.18 13.90
C VAL A 135 -0.48 3.48 12.86
N ALA A 136 -0.84 4.11 11.74
CA ALA A 136 0.07 4.34 10.63
C ALA A 136 1.09 5.45 10.90
N HIS A 137 2.37 5.17 10.66
CA HIS A 137 3.40 6.21 10.53
C HIS A 137 3.33 6.87 9.14
N LEU A 138 3.01 6.08 8.11
CA LEU A 138 2.69 6.53 6.76
C LEU A 138 1.54 5.70 6.22
N CYS A 139 0.48 6.34 5.74
CA CYS A 139 -0.53 5.70 4.90
C CYS A 139 -0.52 6.28 3.49
N TYR A 140 -0.93 5.47 2.50
CA TYR A 140 -0.89 5.88 1.10
C TYR A 140 -2.09 5.37 0.28
N PRO A 141 -3.33 5.74 0.70
CA PRO A 141 -4.52 5.43 -0.07
C PRO A 141 -4.45 6.01 -1.49
N ASN A 142 -5.14 5.37 -2.44
CA ASN A 142 -5.50 6.05 -3.67
C ASN A 142 -6.63 7.07 -3.42
N TYR A 143 -6.96 7.90 -4.43
CA TYR A 143 -7.97 8.95 -4.28
C TYR A 143 -9.35 8.40 -3.91
N THR A 144 -9.74 7.26 -4.46
CA THR A 144 -11.00 6.59 -4.13
C THR A 144 -11.06 6.20 -2.65
N GLU A 145 -10.02 5.56 -2.17
CA GLU A 145 -9.88 5.13 -0.78
C GLU A 145 -9.83 6.31 0.17
N ALA A 146 -9.10 7.37 -0.19
CA ALA A 146 -9.07 8.62 0.57
C ALA A 146 -10.47 9.20 0.74
N CYS A 147 -11.29 9.22 -0.32
CA CYS A 147 -12.66 9.69 -0.25
C CYS A 147 -13.53 8.83 0.69
N TYR A 148 -13.44 7.49 0.58
CA TYR A 148 -14.20 6.59 1.48
C TYR A 148 -13.75 6.70 2.94
N LEU A 149 -12.46 6.84 3.19
CA LEU A 149 -11.91 6.96 4.54
C LEU A 149 -12.31 8.27 5.22
N THR A 150 -12.49 9.34 4.46
CA THR A 150 -12.80 10.67 4.98
C THR A 150 -14.27 11.06 4.84
N ASP A 151 -15.13 10.17 4.32
CA ASP A 151 -16.52 10.45 3.94
C ASP A 151 -16.65 11.62 2.94
N SER A 152 -15.63 11.82 2.10
CA SER A 152 -15.60 12.86 1.07
C SER A 152 -16.20 12.34 -0.25
N THR A 153 -16.70 13.26 -1.06
CA THR A 153 -17.27 12.91 -2.37
C THR A 153 -16.15 12.71 -3.39
N TYR A 154 -16.13 11.55 -4.06
CA TYR A 154 -15.25 11.31 -5.18
C TYR A 154 -15.66 12.15 -6.39
N ASN A 155 -14.74 12.89 -6.99
CA ASN A 155 -14.93 13.68 -8.19
C ASN A 155 -13.99 13.21 -9.30
N GLN A 156 -14.54 12.60 -10.34
CA GLN A 156 -13.76 12.10 -11.47
C GLN A 156 -12.96 13.20 -12.20
N GLN A 157 -13.40 14.46 -12.14
CA GLN A 157 -12.67 15.59 -12.72
C GLN A 157 -11.51 16.07 -11.85
N GLY A 158 -11.38 15.48 -10.65
CA GLY A 158 -10.35 15.82 -9.68
C GLY A 158 -10.74 16.96 -8.76
N VAL A 159 -9.75 17.51 -8.10
CA VAL A 159 -9.88 18.51 -7.03
C VAL A 159 -8.89 19.65 -7.23
N SER A 160 -9.12 20.79 -6.58
CA SER A 160 -8.12 21.86 -6.44
C SER A 160 -6.98 21.42 -5.49
N ARG A 161 -5.88 22.16 -5.51
CA ARG A 161 -4.78 21.97 -4.57
C ARG A 161 -5.24 22.06 -3.11
N GLU A 162 -6.10 23.03 -2.80
CA GLU A 162 -6.63 23.28 -1.46
C GLU A 162 -7.48 22.11 -0.97
N GLU A 163 -8.33 21.56 -1.84
CA GLU A 163 -9.14 20.36 -1.54
C GLU A 163 -8.27 19.12 -1.35
N ALA A 164 -7.21 18.96 -2.16
CA ALA A 164 -6.27 17.85 -2.00
C ALA A 164 -5.54 17.92 -0.64
N TYR A 165 -5.09 19.09 -0.22
CA TYR A 165 -4.48 19.29 1.10
C TYR A 165 -5.47 19.08 2.24
N HIS A 166 -6.72 19.49 2.05
CA HIS A 166 -7.78 19.21 3.02
C HIS A 166 -8.02 17.70 3.19
N LEU A 167 -8.01 16.92 2.12
CA LEU A 167 -8.12 15.46 2.20
C LEU A 167 -6.96 14.84 2.99
N LEU A 168 -5.72 15.32 2.79
CA LEU A 168 -4.57 14.89 3.59
C LEU A 168 -4.81 15.18 5.09
N ASP A 169 -5.34 16.35 5.43
CA ASP A 169 -5.62 16.72 6.81
C ASP A 169 -6.72 15.86 7.44
N LEU A 170 -7.76 15.52 6.68
CA LEU A 170 -8.82 14.61 7.16
C LEU A 170 -8.25 13.21 7.45
N LEU A 171 -7.39 12.67 6.60
CA LEU A 171 -6.71 11.39 6.84
C LEU A 171 -5.80 11.43 8.08
N ARG A 172 -5.11 12.55 8.30
CA ARG A 172 -4.30 12.77 9.50
C ARG A 172 -5.15 12.83 10.77
N GLN A 173 -6.36 13.39 10.69
CA GLN A 173 -7.30 13.43 11.82
C GLN A 173 -7.79 12.03 12.21
N ILE A 174 -7.80 11.07 11.29
CA ILE A 174 -8.07 9.65 11.60
C ILE A 174 -6.94 9.05 12.43
N GLY A 175 -5.69 9.55 12.28
CA GLY A 175 -4.55 9.17 13.13
C GLY A 175 -3.24 8.93 12.40
N ALA A 176 -3.21 8.86 11.07
CA ALA A 176 -1.98 8.69 10.31
C ALA A 176 -1.03 9.89 10.50
N LYS A 177 0.26 9.63 10.70
CA LYS A 177 1.25 10.71 10.88
C LYS A 177 1.58 11.39 9.55
N SER A 178 2.18 10.66 8.60
CA SER A 178 2.37 11.09 7.23
C SER A 178 1.34 10.45 6.31
N VAL A 179 1.00 11.12 5.23
CA VAL A 179 -0.02 10.65 4.28
C VAL A 179 0.44 10.93 2.86
N LEU A 180 0.21 9.97 1.96
CA LEU A 180 0.19 10.18 0.52
C LEU A 180 -1.21 9.86 0.01
N ILE A 181 -1.67 10.55 -1.03
CA ILE A 181 -2.83 10.14 -1.81
C ILE A 181 -2.36 9.96 -3.25
N THR A 182 -2.48 8.73 -3.75
CA THR A 182 -2.10 8.39 -5.12
C THR A 182 -3.29 8.52 -6.08
N SER A 183 -3.01 8.60 -7.38
CA SER A 183 -4.03 8.63 -8.44
C SER A 183 -5.09 9.73 -8.27
N ILE A 184 -4.70 10.87 -7.72
CA ILE A 184 -5.60 12.03 -7.53
C ILE A 184 -5.37 13.07 -8.64
N PRO A 185 -6.39 13.42 -9.45
CA PRO A 185 -6.26 14.54 -10.38
C PRO A 185 -6.31 15.87 -9.61
N VAL A 186 -5.21 16.62 -9.63
CA VAL A 186 -5.14 17.97 -9.02
C VAL A 186 -5.03 19.00 -10.13
N ASP A 187 -5.95 19.97 -10.16
CA ASP A 187 -6.03 20.99 -11.21
C ASP A 187 -5.96 20.38 -12.63
N GLY A 188 -6.64 19.23 -12.83
CA GLY A 188 -6.71 18.48 -14.07
C GLY A 188 -5.46 17.67 -14.45
N LYS A 189 -4.49 17.50 -13.54
CA LYS A 189 -3.28 16.71 -13.77
C LYS A 189 -3.22 15.49 -12.85
N PRO A 190 -2.98 14.28 -13.37
CA PRO A 190 -2.70 13.11 -12.55
C PRO A 190 -1.55 13.38 -11.59
N SER A 191 -1.77 13.11 -10.32
CA SER A 191 -0.83 13.52 -9.26
C SER A 191 -0.76 12.51 -8.12
N VAL A 192 0.34 12.57 -7.37
CA VAL A 192 0.47 12.10 -6.01
C VAL A 192 0.61 13.34 -5.12
N VAL A 193 -0.22 13.41 -4.08
CA VAL A 193 -0.13 14.48 -3.08
C VAL A 193 0.33 13.89 -1.75
N GLY A 194 1.08 14.66 -0.97
CA GLY A 194 1.60 14.16 0.29
C GLY A 194 1.75 15.20 1.37
N TYR A 195 1.74 14.72 2.61
CA TYR A 195 2.12 15.47 3.80
C TYR A 195 3.18 14.67 4.57
N ASN A 196 4.29 15.31 4.87
CA ASN A 196 5.37 14.77 5.68
C ASN A 196 5.30 15.35 7.11
N HIS A 197 5.03 14.51 8.10
CA HIS A 197 4.93 14.97 9.50
C HIS A 197 6.27 15.37 10.12
N ILE A 198 7.41 14.88 9.58
CA ILE A 198 8.75 15.19 10.09
C ILE A 198 9.15 16.62 9.70
N THR A 199 8.91 17.01 8.44
CA THR A 199 9.24 18.35 7.92
C THR A 199 8.06 19.32 8.01
N ASN A 200 6.86 18.82 8.30
CA ASN A 200 5.60 19.58 8.32
C ASN A 200 5.29 20.23 6.95
N GLU A 201 5.54 19.50 5.86
CA GLU A 201 5.42 20.01 4.50
C GLU A 201 4.39 19.24 3.70
N TYR A 202 3.59 19.97 2.92
CA TYR A 202 2.75 19.43 1.86
C TYR A 202 3.49 19.47 0.55
N PHE A 203 3.24 18.48 -0.31
CA PHE A 203 3.79 18.46 -1.67
C PHE A 203 2.83 17.83 -2.67
N ILE A 204 3.03 18.16 -3.94
CA ILE A 204 2.33 17.58 -5.09
C ILE A 204 3.38 17.16 -6.11
N ARG A 205 3.23 15.95 -6.66
CA ARG A 205 4.01 15.43 -7.78
C ARG A 205 3.06 15.00 -8.89
N CYS A 206 3.12 15.70 -10.03
CA CYS A 206 2.36 15.34 -11.21
C CYS A 206 3.11 14.26 -12.01
N TYR A 207 2.35 13.44 -12.74
CA TYR A 207 2.91 12.45 -13.66
C TYR A 207 2.13 12.39 -14.95
N GLU A 208 2.73 11.75 -15.98
CA GLU A 208 2.04 11.40 -17.22
C GLU A 208 1.42 10.01 -17.07
N GLU A 209 0.15 9.89 -17.37
CA GLU A 209 -0.55 8.62 -17.32
C GLU A 209 -0.35 7.83 -18.60
N ILE A 210 0.03 6.57 -18.48
CA ILE A 210 0.01 5.61 -19.58
C ILE A 210 -1.35 4.93 -19.53
N PRO A 211 -2.19 4.99 -20.60
CA PRO A 211 -3.56 4.49 -20.58
C PRO A 211 -3.61 2.96 -20.68
N VAL A 212 -2.94 2.30 -19.75
CA VAL A 212 -2.88 0.84 -19.65
C VAL A 212 -2.98 0.44 -18.19
N HIS A 213 -3.91 -0.47 -17.89
CA HIS A 213 -4.10 -1.00 -16.54
C HIS A 213 -3.32 -2.30 -16.34
N PHE A 214 -2.60 -2.36 -15.21
CA PHE A 214 -1.99 -3.58 -14.67
C PHE A 214 -2.38 -3.73 -13.20
N PRO A 215 -2.88 -4.90 -12.78
CA PRO A 215 -3.02 -5.18 -11.35
C PRO A 215 -1.65 -5.18 -10.66
N GLY A 216 -1.63 -4.74 -9.40
CA GLY A 216 -0.43 -4.74 -8.57
C GLY A 216 0.48 -3.52 -8.73
N THR A 217 0.12 -2.51 -9.55
CA THR A 217 0.91 -1.27 -9.66
C THR A 217 0.95 -0.49 -8.35
N GLY A 218 -0.11 -0.53 -7.54
CA GLY A 218 -0.14 0.00 -6.18
C GLY A 218 0.85 -0.73 -5.26
N ASP A 219 0.89 -2.07 -5.30
CA ASP A 219 1.84 -2.87 -4.52
C ASP A 219 3.29 -2.59 -4.93
N ILE A 220 3.53 -2.40 -6.22
CA ILE A 220 4.85 -2.02 -6.76
C ILE A 220 5.26 -0.64 -6.25
N PHE A 221 4.35 0.34 -6.35
CA PHE A 221 4.58 1.69 -5.81
C PHE A 221 4.93 1.62 -4.32
N SER A 222 4.14 0.90 -3.55
CA SER A 222 4.33 0.70 -2.11
C SER A 222 5.69 0.08 -1.79
N ALA A 223 6.09 -0.95 -2.53
CA ALA A 223 7.37 -1.63 -2.30
C ALA A 223 8.58 -0.75 -2.62
N ILE A 224 8.54 0.02 -3.72
CA ILE A 224 9.60 0.95 -4.10
C ILE A 224 9.68 2.09 -3.08
N LEU A 225 8.54 2.70 -2.73
CA LEU A 225 8.44 3.76 -1.71
C LEU A 225 9.07 3.32 -0.40
N ILE A 226 8.64 2.17 0.13
CA ILE A 226 9.13 1.63 1.41
C ILE A 226 10.62 1.30 1.31
N GLY A 227 11.09 0.70 0.22
CA GLY A 227 12.49 0.37 0.02
C GLY A 227 13.39 1.61 0.11
N HIS A 228 13.01 2.71 -0.53
CA HIS A 228 13.75 3.98 -0.45
C HIS A 228 13.67 4.62 0.94
N LEU A 229 12.49 4.60 1.59
CA LEU A 229 12.34 5.13 2.95
C LEU A 229 13.19 4.35 3.97
N LEU A 230 13.27 3.03 3.84
CA LEU A 230 14.11 2.20 4.70
C LEU A 230 15.61 2.39 4.42
N ASN A 231 15.96 2.91 3.25
CA ASN A 231 17.30 3.38 2.90
C ASN A 231 17.53 4.86 3.30
N GLU A 232 16.66 5.41 4.18
CA GLU A 232 16.80 6.75 4.79
C GLU A 232 16.64 7.92 3.78
N GLU A 233 16.00 7.69 2.65
CA GLU A 233 15.66 8.76 1.72
C GLU A 233 14.47 9.58 2.22
N SER A 234 14.35 10.83 1.74
CA SER A 234 13.22 11.69 2.11
C SER A 234 11.89 11.13 1.55
N LEU A 235 10.76 11.42 2.22
CA LEU A 235 9.45 11.00 1.73
C LEU A 235 9.18 11.52 0.32
N ILE A 236 9.61 12.74 0.01
CA ILE A 236 9.41 13.37 -1.29
C ILE A 236 10.21 12.63 -2.38
N ASP A 237 11.49 12.34 -2.13
CA ASP A 237 12.34 11.66 -3.10
C ASP A 237 11.92 10.20 -3.28
N ALA A 238 11.60 9.50 -2.20
CA ALA A 238 11.09 8.14 -2.24
C ALA A 238 9.77 8.05 -3.03
N THR A 239 8.87 9.03 -2.86
CA THR A 239 7.62 9.14 -3.63
C THR A 239 7.92 9.33 -5.12
N GLN A 240 8.82 10.25 -5.49
CA GLN A 240 9.18 10.48 -6.88
C GLN A 240 9.76 9.22 -7.52
N LYS A 241 10.70 8.56 -6.85
CA LYS A 241 11.29 7.31 -7.35
C LYS A 241 10.28 6.18 -7.51
N ALA A 242 9.31 6.08 -6.58
CA ALA A 242 8.22 5.10 -6.70
C ALA A 242 7.34 5.39 -7.93
N MET A 243 7.01 6.66 -8.18
CA MET A 243 6.28 7.08 -9.38
C MET A 243 7.05 6.76 -10.66
N ASP A 244 8.33 7.12 -10.71
CA ASP A 244 9.19 6.89 -11.88
C ASP A 244 9.37 5.39 -12.15
N GLY A 245 9.57 4.59 -11.11
CA GLY A 245 9.69 3.13 -11.21
C GLY A 245 8.42 2.48 -11.75
N VAL A 246 7.24 2.86 -11.23
CA VAL A 246 5.95 2.37 -11.72
C VAL A 246 5.72 2.78 -13.17
N TYR A 247 5.98 4.04 -13.52
CA TYR A 247 5.86 4.53 -14.89
C TYR A 247 6.71 3.71 -15.86
N GLU A 248 7.99 3.53 -15.54
CA GLU A 248 8.92 2.78 -16.40
C GLU A 248 8.52 1.31 -16.55
N LEU A 249 8.04 0.69 -15.48
CA LEU A 249 7.54 -0.68 -15.52
C LEU A 249 6.30 -0.81 -16.41
N ILE A 250 5.33 0.09 -16.29
CA ILE A 250 4.14 0.13 -17.14
C ILE A 250 4.54 0.38 -18.59
N PHE A 251 5.41 1.36 -18.84
CA PHE A 251 5.86 1.74 -20.19
C PHE A 251 6.50 0.56 -20.94
N ARG A 252 7.36 -0.20 -20.28
CA ARG A 252 8.03 -1.38 -20.85
C ARG A 252 7.10 -2.56 -21.08
N ASN A 253 5.99 -2.61 -20.37
CA ASN A 253 5.07 -3.74 -20.42
C ASN A 253 3.72 -3.42 -21.08
N LYS A 254 3.50 -2.18 -21.54
CA LYS A 254 2.21 -1.73 -22.10
C LYS A 254 1.66 -2.60 -23.23
N ASP A 255 2.53 -3.27 -23.97
CA ASP A 255 2.18 -4.11 -25.12
C ASP A 255 2.05 -5.61 -24.76
N ASN A 256 2.18 -5.98 -23.47
CA ASN A 256 1.98 -7.37 -23.03
C ASN A 256 0.54 -7.82 -23.32
N GLU A 257 0.37 -9.02 -23.86
CA GLU A 257 -0.94 -9.60 -24.19
C GLU A 257 -1.76 -9.89 -22.93
N ASP A 258 -1.16 -10.57 -21.94
CA ASP A 258 -1.81 -10.91 -20.67
C ASP A 258 -1.41 -9.90 -19.57
N LYS A 259 -2.17 -8.81 -19.49
CA LYS A 259 -1.98 -7.79 -18.47
C LYS A 259 -2.51 -8.21 -17.09
N ASN A 260 -3.51 -9.10 -17.06
CA ASN A 260 -4.14 -9.57 -15.83
C ASN A 260 -3.17 -10.31 -14.89
N ARG A 261 -2.07 -10.81 -15.44
CA ARG A 261 -1.01 -11.44 -14.66
C ARG A 261 -0.17 -10.43 -13.86
N GLY A 262 -0.30 -9.15 -14.13
CA GLY A 262 0.57 -8.11 -13.60
C GLY A 262 1.92 -8.03 -14.32
N ILE A 263 2.82 -7.19 -13.83
CA ILE A 263 4.12 -6.92 -14.46
C ILE A 263 5.14 -7.98 -14.04
N PRO A 264 5.90 -8.61 -15.00
CA PRO A 264 6.92 -9.61 -14.70
C PRO A 264 8.18 -8.97 -14.09
N LEU A 265 8.17 -8.69 -12.80
CA LEU A 265 9.17 -7.91 -12.07
C LEU A 265 10.58 -8.47 -12.17
N GLU A 266 10.72 -9.79 -12.27
CA GLU A 266 12.00 -10.49 -12.34
C GLU A 266 12.91 -9.99 -13.48
N GLN A 267 12.31 -9.43 -14.53
CA GLN A 267 13.02 -8.90 -15.70
C GLN A 267 13.48 -7.46 -15.52
N TYR A 268 12.95 -6.76 -14.52
CA TYR A 268 13.05 -5.30 -14.43
C TYR A 268 13.54 -4.77 -13.09
N LEU A 269 13.88 -5.63 -12.11
CA LEU A 269 14.33 -5.15 -10.80
C LEU A 269 15.52 -4.19 -10.88
N SER A 270 16.38 -4.33 -11.89
CA SER A 270 17.57 -3.48 -12.06
C SER A 270 17.30 -2.04 -12.47
N ILE A 271 16.05 -1.69 -12.77
CA ILE A 271 15.66 -0.30 -13.11
C ILE A 271 15.04 0.47 -11.94
N LEU A 272 14.86 -0.19 -10.80
CA LEU A 272 14.26 0.36 -9.58
C LEU A 272 15.29 1.04 -8.69
#